data_c89fd85d2cd46f23025dafc30bab787b
#
_entry.id   c89fd85d2cd46f23025dafc30bab787b
#
_cell.length_a   1.000
_cell.length_b   1.000
_cell.length_c   1.000
_cell.angle_alpha   90.00
_cell.angle_beta   90.00
_cell.angle_gamma   90.00
#
_symmetry.space_group_name_H-M   'P 1'
#
loop_
_entity.id
_entity.type
_entity.pdbx_description
1 polymer ?
#
loop_
_entity_poly.entity_id
_entity_poly.type
_entity_poly.pdbx_seq_one_letter_code
_entity_poly.pdbx_strand_id
1 'polypeptide(L)'
;GERWENASATVYIDTDNTTLVYAYEEAIRAWNDTGAFTFNIVPDKSLAGIVLTEYSDAQSKAAGVAEAETDALTNEIKYVKVKLNTYYLTENNYGYSYYRIVYTAEHELGHAIGLDHDDSQQSVMQSSGSYYGIQPVDIENVKKLYAS
;
A
#
# COMPACT_ATOMS: atom_id res chain seq x y z
N GLY A 1 11.67 -1.17 13.66
CA GLY A 1 10.39 -1.47 13.11
C GLY A 1 10.41 -2.67 12.18
N GLU A 2 9.22 -3.07 11.76
CA GLU A 2 9.07 -4.18 10.82
C GLU A 2 9.48 -3.72 9.41
N ARG A 3 10.18 -4.58 8.68
CA ARG A 3 10.62 -4.29 7.32
C ARG A 3 10.92 -5.57 6.56
N TRP A 4 10.95 -5.48 5.22
CA TRP A 4 11.46 -6.55 4.38
C TRP A 4 12.98 -6.64 4.55
N GLU A 5 13.55 -7.81 4.24
CA GLU A 5 15.00 -8.01 4.30
C GLU A 5 15.72 -7.01 3.40
N ASN A 6 15.22 -6.81 2.19
CA ASN A 6 15.74 -5.85 1.22
C ASN A 6 14.68 -4.81 0.88
N ALA A 7 15.07 -3.72 0.23
CA ALA A 7 14.16 -2.68 -0.21
C ALA A 7 13.42 -3.08 -1.50
N SER A 8 12.89 -4.29 -1.52
CA SER A 8 12.11 -4.80 -2.65
C SER A 8 11.22 -5.94 -2.22
N ALA A 9 10.12 -6.13 -2.95
CA ALA A 9 9.23 -7.26 -2.74
C ALA A 9 8.49 -7.59 -4.03
N THR A 10 8.07 -8.84 -4.17
CA THR A 10 7.23 -9.26 -5.29
C THR A 10 5.78 -8.97 -4.97
N VAL A 11 5.00 -8.60 -5.98
CA VAL A 11 3.61 -8.19 -5.81
C VAL A 11 2.73 -8.80 -6.90
N TYR A 12 1.53 -9.24 -6.51
CA TYR A 12 0.52 -9.73 -7.41
C TYR A 12 -0.79 -8.96 -7.23
N ILE A 13 -1.36 -8.47 -8.32
CA ILE A 13 -2.66 -7.77 -8.31
C ILE A 13 -3.75 -8.81 -8.47
N ASP A 14 -4.52 -9.03 -7.41
CA ASP A 14 -5.54 -10.08 -7.31
C ASP A 14 -6.93 -9.46 -7.19
N THR A 15 -7.35 -8.77 -8.25
CA THR A 15 -8.69 -8.22 -8.35
C THR A 15 -9.09 -8.10 -9.83
N ASP A 16 -10.38 -8.28 -10.10
CA ASP A 16 -10.98 -8.07 -11.42
C ASP A 16 -11.61 -6.68 -11.55
N ASN A 17 -11.63 -5.89 -10.49
CA ASN A 17 -12.15 -4.54 -10.52
C ASN A 17 -11.17 -3.65 -11.30
N THR A 18 -11.58 -3.22 -12.50
CA THR A 18 -10.73 -2.49 -13.43
C THR A 18 -10.16 -1.21 -12.82
N THR A 19 -10.98 -0.46 -12.06
CA THR A 19 -10.53 0.77 -11.40
C THR A 19 -9.41 0.45 -10.41
N LEU A 20 -9.56 -0.61 -9.63
CA LEU A 20 -8.54 -1.00 -8.64
C LEU A 20 -7.28 -1.54 -9.29
N VAL A 21 -7.41 -2.28 -10.40
CA VAL A 21 -6.22 -2.73 -11.14
C VAL A 21 -5.37 -1.52 -11.56
N TYR A 22 -6.00 -0.53 -12.18
CA TYR A 22 -5.29 0.69 -12.62
C TYR A 22 -4.73 1.47 -11.42
N ALA A 23 -5.51 1.60 -10.35
CA ALA A 23 -5.05 2.33 -9.16
C ALA A 23 -3.83 1.65 -8.52
N TYR A 24 -3.86 0.33 -8.39
CA TYR A 24 -2.72 -0.43 -7.87
C TYR A 24 -1.48 -0.29 -8.77
N GLU A 25 -1.67 -0.41 -10.09
CA GLU A 25 -0.55 -0.27 -11.02
C GLU A 25 0.08 1.14 -10.93
N GLU A 26 -0.76 2.16 -10.82
CA GLU A 26 -0.29 3.54 -10.70
C GLU A 26 0.43 3.77 -9.37
N ALA A 27 -0.10 3.22 -8.26
CA ALA A 27 0.52 3.32 -6.95
C ALA A 27 1.88 2.60 -6.93
N ILE A 28 1.97 1.42 -7.54
CA ILE A 28 3.24 0.68 -7.68
C ILE A 28 4.25 1.52 -8.45
N ARG A 29 3.83 2.10 -9.57
CA ARG A 29 4.72 2.94 -10.38
C ARG A 29 5.20 4.15 -9.59
N ALA A 30 4.31 4.79 -8.83
CA ALA A 30 4.66 5.97 -8.03
C ALA A 30 5.73 5.63 -7.00
N TRP A 31 5.58 4.52 -6.27
CA TRP A 31 6.59 4.09 -5.31
C TRP A 31 7.90 3.69 -6.00
N ASN A 32 7.81 2.95 -7.09
CA ASN A 32 9.01 2.54 -7.83
C ASN A 32 9.80 3.75 -8.35
N ASP A 33 9.10 4.79 -8.80
CA ASP A 33 9.73 6.00 -9.32
C ASP A 33 10.48 6.77 -8.22
N THR A 34 10.18 6.55 -6.95
CA THR A 34 10.93 7.19 -5.85
C THR A 34 12.35 6.67 -5.72
N GLY A 35 12.61 5.45 -6.20
CA GLY A 35 13.91 4.79 -6.02
C GLY A 35 14.16 4.29 -4.60
N ALA A 36 13.22 4.47 -3.66
CA ALA A 36 13.41 4.08 -2.27
C ALA A 36 13.04 2.62 -1.99
N PHE A 37 12.10 2.08 -2.76
CA PHE A 37 11.65 0.70 -2.65
C PHE A 37 11.16 0.23 -4.01
N THR A 38 11.35 -1.05 -4.35
CA THR A 38 10.93 -1.60 -5.64
C THR A 38 9.89 -2.70 -5.45
N PHE A 39 8.72 -2.50 -6.05
CA PHE A 39 7.70 -3.54 -6.16
C PHE A 39 7.85 -4.20 -7.53
N ASN A 40 8.07 -5.52 -7.53
CA ASN A 40 8.22 -6.30 -8.76
C ASN A 40 6.94 -7.09 -9.00
N ILE A 41 6.18 -6.73 -10.03
CA ILE A 41 4.93 -7.43 -10.36
C ILE A 41 5.26 -8.80 -10.92
N VAL A 42 4.65 -9.83 -10.33
CA VAL A 42 4.83 -11.21 -10.77
C VAL A 42 3.54 -11.74 -11.41
N PRO A 43 3.64 -12.68 -12.37
CA PRO A 43 2.47 -13.19 -13.08
C PRO A 43 1.69 -14.26 -12.32
N ASP A 44 2.24 -14.78 -11.24
CA ASP A 44 1.67 -15.88 -10.47
C ASP A 44 1.56 -15.49 -8.99
N LYS A 45 0.35 -15.58 -8.45
CA LYS A 45 0.07 -15.25 -7.06
C LYS A 45 0.95 -16.01 -6.08
N SER A 46 1.28 -17.26 -6.39
CA SER A 46 2.11 -18.09 -5.52
C SER A 46 3.54 -17.57 -5.37
N LEU A 47 3.99 -16.68 -6.26
CA LEU A 47 5.32 -16.09 -6.23
C LEU A 47 5.36 -14.77 -5.46
N ALA A 48 4.20 -14.25 -5.05
CA ALA A 48 4.10 -12.91 -4.50
C ALA A 48 4.33 -12.88 -3.00
N GLY A 49 5.15 -11.93 -2.55
CA GLY A 49 5.25 -11.57 -1.14
C GLY A 49 4.12 -10.62 -0.72
N ILE A 50 3.60 -9.85 -1.68
CA ILE A 50 2.50 -8.92 -1.43
C ILE A 50 1.36 -9.23 -2.40
N VAL A 51 0.16 -9.45 -1.87
CA VAL A 51 -1.04 -9.67 -2.68
C VAL A 51 -1.98 -8.49 -2.49
N LEU A 52 -2.41 -7.89 -3.60
CA LEU A 52 -3.27 -6.71 -3.63
C LEU A 52 -4.66 -7.13 -4.07
N THR A 53 -5.63 -7.05 -3.17
CA THR A 53 -6.98 -7.50 -3.44
C THR A 53 -8.01 -6.48 -2.95
N GLU A 54 -9.25 -6.92 -2.73
CA GLU A 54 -10.37 -6.07 -2.37
C GLU A 54 -11.30 -6.76 -1.39
N TYR A 55 -12.11 -5.96 -0.75
CA TYR A 55 -13.24 -6.44 0.05
C TYR A 55 -14.34 -5.38 0.00
N SER A 56 -15.55 -5.74 0.42
CA SER A 56 -16.65 -4.79 0.52
C SER A 56 -17.26 -4.93 1.90
N ASP A 57 -17.12 -3.89 2.72
CA ASP A 57 -17.60 -3.93 4.11
C ASP A 57 -18.08 -2.56 4.54
N ALA A 58 -19.41 -2.42 4.64
CA ALA A 58 -20.07 -1.20 5.10
C ALA A 58 -19.86 -0.95 6.61
N GLN A 59 -19.52 -1.99 7.37
CA GLN A 59 -19.32 -1.90 8.82
C GLN A 59 -17.93 -1.42 9.17
N SER A 60 -16.96 -1.65 8.32
CA SER A 60 -15.61 -1.11 8.49
C SER A 60 -15.61 0.36 8.11
N LYS A 61 -14.88 1.18 8.87
CA LYS A 61 -14.69 2.60 8.54
C LYS A 61 -13.44 2.81 7.68
N ALA A 62 -12.67 1.76 7.46
CA ALA A 62 -11.41 1.86 6.73
C ALA A 62 -11.65 1.77 5.22
N ALA A 63 -10.98 2.63 4.45
CA ALA A 63 -10.98 2.57 2.99
C ALA A 63 -10.05 1.47 2.48
N GLY A 64 -9.13 1.00 3.30
CA GLY A 64 -8.22 -0.09 2.99
C GLY A 64 -7.54 -0.61 4.24
N VAL A 65 -6.85 -1.73 4.08
CA VAL A 65 -6.09 -2.36 5.17
C VAL A 65 -4.91 -3.13 4.59
N ALA A 66 -3.82 -3.16 5.34
CA ALA A 66 -2.65 -3.96 5.02
C ALA A 66 -2.40 -4.91 6.21
N GLU A 67 -2.39 -6.20 5.94
CA GLU A 67 -2.21 -7.25 6.95
C GLU A 67 -0.87 -7.92 6.72
N ALA A 68 0.07 -7.72 7.62
CA ALA A 68 1.44 -8.23 7.48
C ALA A 68 1.67 -9.45 8.37
N GLU A 69 2.41 -10.42 7.82
CA GLU A 69 2.97 -11.53 8.60
C GLU A 69 4.45 -11.27 8.74
N THR A 70 4.93 -11.28 9.96
CA THR A 70 6.33 -10.98 10.27
C THR A 70 6.98 -12.12 11.03
N ASP A 71 8.30 -12.23 10.91
CA ASP A 71 9.08 -13.14 11.72
C ASP A 71 9.21 -12.55 13.13
N ALA A 72 8.77 -13.32 14.14
CA ALA A 72 8.74 -12.84 15.52
C ALA A 72 10.13 -12.57 16.10
N LEU A 73 11.18 -13.21 15.57
CA LEU A 73 12.54 -13.06 16.07
C LEU A 73 13.28 -11.90 15.42
N THR A 74 13.02 -11.65 14.13
CA THR A 74 13.79 -10.67 13.34
C THR A 74 13.00 -9.39 13.03
N ASN A 75 11.67 -9.39 13.21
CA ASN A 75 10.76 -8.34 12.74
C ASN A 75 10.77 -8.19 11.21
N GLU A 76 11.26 -9.19 10.49
CA GLU A 76 11.23 -9.19 9.05
C GLU A 76 9.81 -9.45 8.53
N ILE A 77 9.34 -8.61 7.60
CA ILE A 77 8.07 -8.84 6.91
C ILE A 77 8.26 -9.99 5.92
N LYS A 78 7.37 -10.98 5.99
CA LYS A 78 7.43 -12.16 5.14
C LYS A 78 6.30 -12.22 4.12
N TYR A 79 5.15 -11.61 4.43
CA TYR A 79 3.99 -11.61 3.55
C TYR A 79 3.07 -10.47 3.95
N VAL A 80 2.45 -9.82 2.97
CA VAL A 80 1.44 -8.79 3.21
C VAL A 80 0.26 -9.02 2.28
N LYS A 81 -0.95 -8.95 2.83
CA LYS A 81 -2.16 -8.85 2.04
C LYS A 81 -2.71 -7.43 2.18
N VAL A 82 -2.87 -6.76 1.05
CA VAL A 82 -3.47 -5.42 0.97
C VAL A 82 -4.87 -5.57 0.41
N LYS A 83 -5.85 -4.96 1.07
CA LYS A 83 -7.25 -4.98 0.63
C LYS A 83 -7.81 -3.57 0.57
N LEU A 84 -8.40 -3.19 -0.55
CA LEU A 84 -9.12 -1.92 -0.69
C LEU A 84 -10.62 -2.17 -0.54
N ASN A 85 -11.28 -1.29 0.21
CA ASN A 85 -12.71 -1.44 0.52
C ASN A 85 -13.55 -0.82 -0.59
N THR A 86 -14.04 -1.66 -1.48
CA THR A 86 -14.84 -1.23 -2.62
C THR A 86 -16.15 -0.57 -2.20
N TYR A 87 -16.65 -0.88 -1.01
CA TYR A 87 -17.87 -0.25 -0.51
C TYR A 87 -17.76 1.27 -0.54
N TYR A 88 -16.62 1.82 -0.09
CA TYR A 88 -16.39 3.27 -0.09
C TYR A 88 -15.79 3.78 -1.40
N LEU A 89 -14.93 3.01 -2.04
CA LEU A 89 -14.13 3.51 -3.15
C LEU A 89 -14.85 3.47 -4.49
N THR A 90 -15.66 2.44 -4.77
CA THR A 90 -16.24 2.22 -6.10
C THR A 90 -17.74 1.90 -6.10
N GLU A 91 -18.31 1.36 -5.02
CA GLU A 91 -19.71 0.89 -5.02
C GLU A 91 -20.72 1.99 -4.72
N ASN A 92 -20.32 3.02 -3.97
CA ASN A 92 -21.19 4.11 -3.54
C ASN A 92 -20.49 5.43 -3.80
N ASN A 93 -21.27 6.51 -3.89
CA ASN A 93 -20.70 7.81 -4.16
C ASN A 93 -20.30 8.50 -2.86
N TYR A 94 -19.13 8.14 -2.33
CA TYR A 94 -18.54 8.77 -1.14
C TYR A 94 -17.55 9.88 -1.48
N GLY A 95 -17.51 10.31 -2.76
CA GLY A 95 -16.66 11.40 -3.18
C GLY A 95 -15.19 11.01 -3.43
N TYR A 96 -14.91 9.72 -3.56
CA TYR A 96 -13.57 9.26 -3.92
C TYR A 96 -13.32 9.46 -5.40
N SER A 97 -12.48 10.45 -5.72
CA SER A 97 -11.95 10.60 -7.08
C SER A 97 -11.00 9.44 -7.38
N TYR A 98 -10.70 9.24 -8.65
CA TYR A 98 -9.72 8.22 -9.04
C TYR A 98 -8.38 8.42 -8.31
N TYR A 99 -7.89 9.65 -8.21
CA TYR A 99 -6.60 9.90 -7.55
C TYR A 99 -6.66 9.69 -6.03
N ARG A 100 -7.81 9.89 -5.40
CA ARG A 100 -7.96 9.50 -3.98
C ARG A 100 -7.88 7.99 -3.82
N ILE A 101 -8.39 7.23 -4.79
CA ILE A 101 -8.25 5.76 -4.77
C ILE A 101 -6.78 5.38 -4.95
N VAL A 102 -6.07 6.04 -5.86
CA VAL A 102 -4.62 5.84 -6.04
C VAL A 102 -3.87 6.16 -4.75
N TYR A 103 -4.17 7.28 -4.10
CA TYR A 103 -3.52 7.66 -2.86
C TYR A 103 -3.81 6.67 -1.72
N THR A 104 -5.03 6.12 -1.69
CA THR A 104 -5.37 5.06 -0.73
C THR A 104 -4.50 3.82 -0.99
N ALA A 105 -4.33 3.44 -2.25
CA ALA A 105 -3.46 2.32 -2.61
C ALA A 105 -2.00 2.61 -2.24
N GLU A 106 -1.50 3.83 -2.51
CA GLU A 106 -0.15 4.24 -2.11
C GLU A 106 0.05 4.16 -0.60
N HIS A 107 -0.96 4.57 0.16
CA HIS A 107 -0.96 4.51 1.62
C HIS A 107 -0.83 3.05 2.10
N GLU A 108 -1.66 2.16 1.57
CA GLU A 108 -1.60 0.75 1.97
C GLU A 108 -0.29 0.09 1.55
N LEU A 109 0.25 0.46 0.38
CA LEU A 109 1.58 -0.01 -0.02
C LEU A 109 2.67 0.55 0.92
N GLY A 110 2.49 1.75 1.44
CA GLY A 110 3.38 2.32 2.46
C GLY A 110 3.42 1.44 3.71
N HIS A 111 2.25 1.00 4.19
CA HIS A 111 2.20 0.03 5.29
C HIS A 111 2.86 -1.30 4.91
N ALA A 112 2.65 -1.75 3.68
CA ALA A 112 3.22 -3.02 3.20
C ALA A 112 4.74 -3.03 3.22
N ILE A 113 5.38 -1.88 3.16
CA ILE A 113 6.85 -1.77 3.22
C ILE A 113 7.37 -1.36 4.60
N GLY A 114 6.48 -1.16 5.57
CA GLY A 114 6.85 -0.94 6.96
C GLY A 114 6.59 0.45 7.52
N LEU A 115 5.97 1.35 6.77
CA LEU A 115 5.69 2.69 7.26
C LEU A 115 4.49 2.70 8.21
N ASP A 116 4.60 3.50 9.27
CA ASP A 116 3.52 3.78 10.19
C ASP A 116 2.77 5.05 9.78
N HIS A 117 1.64 5.33 10.42
CA HIS A 117 0.92 6.58 10.20
C HIS A 117 1.78 7.78 10.59
N ASP A 118 1.65 8.88 9.83
CA ASP A 118 2.29 10.16 10.13
C ASP A 118 1.27 11.27 9.95
N ASP A 119 0.72 11.75 11.05
CA ASP A 119 -0.26 12.84 11.06
C ASP A 119 0.36 14.19 11.38
N SER A 120 1.69 14.25 11.54
CA SER A 120 2.39 15.47 11.93
C SER A 120 2.62 16.42 10.75
N GLN A 121 2.43 15.96 9.52
CA GLN A 121 2.72 16.72 8.32
C GLN A 121 1.96 16.17 7.13
N GLN A 122 2.06 16.85 5.97
CA GLN A 122 1.52 16.30 4.72
C GLN A 122 2.29 15.05 4.36
N SER A 123 1.56 13.94 4.29
CA SER A 123 2.14 12.62 4.09
C SER A 123 1.09 11.71 3.46
N VAL A 124 1.53 10.76 2.63
CA VAL A 124 0.66 9.70 2.14
C VAL A 124 0.23 8.80 3.31
N MET A 125 0.95 8.84 4.42
CA MET A 125 0.70 7.99 5.59
C MET A 125 -0.20 8.64 6.65
N GLN A 126 -0.90 9.72 6.33
CA GLN A 126 -1.89 10.24 7.27
C GLN A 126 -2.97 9.19 7.55
N SER A 127 -3.45 9.15 8.79
CA SER A 127 -4.36 8.10 9.26
C SER A 127 -5.74 8.14 8.61
N SER A 128 -6.11 9.25 7.99
CA SER A 128 -7.41 9.39 7.34
C SER A 128 -7.35 10.36 6.17
N GLY A 129 -8.33 10.27 5.27
CA GLY A 129 -8.57 11.24 4.22
C GLY A 129 -8.06 10.85 2.85
N SER A 130 -6.87 10.27 2.75
CA SER A 130 -6.22 9.93 1.48
C SER A 130 -6.16 11.13 0.52
N TYR A 131 -5.82 12.31 1.06
CA TYR A 131 -5.78 13.54 0.27
C TYR A 131 -4.41 13.82 -0.33
N TYR A 132 -3.39 13.14 0.16
CA TYR A 132 -2.01 13.33 -0.30
C TYR A 132 -1.47 12.04 -0.88
N GLY A 133 -0.78 12.18 -2.03
CA GLY A 133 0.05 11.11 -2.55
C GLY A 133 1.39 11.06 -1.81
N ILE A 134 2.33 10.32 -2.36
CA ILE A 134 3.67 10.18 -1.78
C ILE A 134 4.35 11.55 -1.71
N GLN A 135 4.85 11.90 -0.54
CA GLN A 135 5.53 13.17 -0.27
C GLN A 135 7.02 12.94 -0.04
N PRO A 136 7.85 14.00 -0.15
CA PRO A 136 9.29 13.86 0.12
C PRO A 136 9.62 13.22 1.47
N VAL A 137 8.83 13.52 2.52
CA VAL A 137 9.03 12.92 3.84
C VAL A 137 8.81 11.41 3.81
N ASP A 138 7.85 10.95 3.01
CA ASP A 138 7.56 9.51 2.91
C ASP A 138 8.73 8.78 2.26
N ILE A 139 9.27 9.36 1.19
CA ILE A 139 10.44 8.82 0.50
C ILE A 139 11.63 8.74 1.46
N GLU A 140 11.86 9.81 2.23
CA GLU A 140 12.95 9.86 3.19
C GLU A 140 12.77 8.81 4.29
N ASN A 141 11.54 8.63 4.78
CA ASN A 141 11.25 7.64 5.82
C ASN A 141 11.51 6.22 5.33
N VAL A 142 11.17 5.91 4.07
CA VAL A 142 11.47 4.61 3.48
C VAL A 142 12.98 4.43 3.36
N LYS A 143 13.71 5.43 2.89
CA LYS A 143 15.16 5.36 2.78
C LYS A 143 15.83 5.12 4.13
N LYS A 144 15.33 5.77 5.18
CA LYS A 144 15.85 5.54 6.55
C LYS A 144 15.56 4.13 7.03
N LEU A 145 14.36 3.62 6.77
CA LEU A 145 13.95 2.29 7.20
C LEU A 145 14.83 1.21 6.58
N TYR A 146 15.24 1.40 5.32
CA TYR A 146 16.03 0.43 4.57
C TYR A 146 17.53 0.76 4.51
N ALA A 147 17.96 1.78 5.21
CA ALA A 147 19.40 2.08 5.37
C ALA A 147 20.05 0.99 6.22
N SER A 148 21.19 0.50 5.77
CA SER A 148 21.91 -0.58 6.46
C SER A 148 22.87 -0.03 7.48
#